data_dd2d40cd76bc62f910e4fd2d3099051e
#
_entry.id   dd2d40cd76bc62f910e4fd2d3099051e
#
_cell.length_a   1.000
_cell.length_b   1.000
_cell.length_c   1.000
_cell.angle_alpha   90.00
_cell.angle_beta   90.00
_cell.angle_gamma   90.00
#
_symmetry.space_group_name_H-M   'P 1'
#
loop_
_entity.id
_entity.type
_entity.pdbx_description
1 polymer ?
#
loop_
_entity_poly.entity_id
_entity_poly.type
_entity_poly.pdbx_seq_one_letter_code
_entity_poly.pdbx_strand_id
1 'polypeptide(L)'
;KTEGVKVAKLSDAEQYKDDIDVMVICGGSATDLPTLTPEIAKNFNCIDSFDTHANIPVHFANVDKAAKEAGKTAMISVGWDPGMFSLNRLYANAILNNGKDYTFWGRGVSQGHSDACRRIEGVLDARQYTVPVPEAVEKVRNGENPELTTRQKHTRVAYVVAKEGADKARIEKEIKEMPNYFADYDTTVHFITKEEMDRDHSGLPHGGSVIRTGVTGFEGEHKHVIEYSLKLDSNPEFTGAVLAAYARAIHRLNSEGVTGCKTVFDIAPAYLINMSDEDMRAHLL
;
A
#
# COMPACT_ATOMS: atom_id res chain seq x y z
N LYS A 1 -11.59 11.88 17.32
CA LYS A 1 -12.45 10.69 17.21
C LYS A 1 -11.94 9.49 18.02
N THR A 2 -11.18 9.75 19.07
CA THR A 2 -10.68 8.73 20.00
C THR A 2 -11.37 8.84 21.36
N GLU A 3 -12.54 9.48 21.41
CA GLU A 3 -13.34 9.59 22.62
C GLU A 3 -13.75 8.18 23.09
N GLY A 4 -13.46 7.87 24.35
CA GLY A 4 -13.68 6.54 24.92
C GLY A 4 -12.58 5.50 24.62
N VAL A 5 -11.54 5.83 23.85
CA VAL A 5 -10.40 4.94 23.61
C VAL A 5 -9.30 5.23 24.62
N LYS A 6 -8.86 4.16 25.33
CA LYS A 6 -7.73 4.25 26.25
C LYS A 6 -6.43 4.40 25.45
N VAL A 7 -5.67 5.44 25.75
CA VAL A 7 -4.35 5.70 25.16
C VAL A 7 -3.29 5.42 26.25
N ALA A 8 -2.30 4.61 25.92
CA ALA A 8 -1.17 4.29 26.78
C ALA A 8 0.15 4.60 26.06
N LYS A 9 1.25 4.72 26.79
CA LYS A 9 2.58 4.84 26.18
C LYS A 9 2.99 3.49 25.58
N LEU A 10 3.69 3.52 24.47
CA LEU A 10 4.22 2.29 23.85
C LEU A 10 5.17 1.54 24.80
N SER A 11 5.93 2.27 25.63
CA SER A 11 6.78 1.66 26.68
C SER A 11 6.03 0.78 27.68
N ASP A 12 4.73 1.01 27.82
CA ASP A 12 3.88 0.30 28.77
C ASP A 12 3.13 -0.88 28.12
N ALA A 13 3.39 -1.15 26.84
CA ALA A 13 2.66 -2.15 26.04
C ALA A 13 2.71 -3.56 26.65
N GLU A 14 3.83 -3.96 27.25
CA GLU A 14 3.99 -5.28 27.87
C GLU A 14 2.98 -5.55 29.00
N GLN A 15 2.46 -4.51 29.64
CA GLN A 15 1.42 -4.65 30.69
C GLN A 15 0.09 -5.18 30.12
N TYR A 16 -0.09 -5.12 28.82
CA TYR A 16 -1.32 -5.52 28.11
C TYR A 16 -1.15 -6.81 27.30
N LYS A 17 -0.06 -7.55 27.49
CA LYS A 17 0.25 -8.75 26.70
C LYS A 17 -0.80 -9.86 26.78
N ASP A 18 -1.53 -9.91 27.90
CA ASP A 18 -2.58 -10.89 28.12
C ASP A 18 -3.96 -10.40 27.65
N ASP A 19 -4.09 -9.10 27.32
CA ASP A 19 -5.32 -8.45 26.86
C ASP A 19 -5.34 -8.23 25.35
N ILE A 20 -4.17 -8.32 24.67
CA ILE A 20 -4.02 -7.99 23.25
C ILE A 20 -3.67 -9.25 22.47
N ASP A 21 -4.57 -9.68 21.60
CA ASP A 21 -4.33 -10.80 20.69
C ASP A 21 -3.36 -10.46 19.56
N VAL A 22 -3.48 -9.26 18.99
CA VAL A 22 -2.66 -8.77 17.87
C VAL A 22 -2.45 -7.27 17.95
N MET A 23 -1.22 -6.82 17.79
CA MET A 23 -0.90 -5.40 17.65
C MET A 23 -0.83 -5.00 16.17
N VAL A 24 -1.58 -3.96 15.79
CA VAL A 24 -1.50 -3.32 14.48
C VAL A 24 -0.55 -2.13 14.57
N ILE A 25 0.54 -2.17 13.80
CA ILE A 25 1.61 -1.18 13.85
C ILE A 25 1.44 -0.18 12.71
N CYS A 26 1.05 1.05 13.04
CA CYS A 26 0.71 2.12 12.08
C CYS A 26 1.83 3.19 11.97
N GLY A 27 3.07 2.80 12.11
CA GLY A 27 4.23 3.68 11.99
C GLY A 27 4.64 3.97 10.54
N GLY A 28 5.55 4.90 10.36
CA GLY A 28 6.14 5.22 9.06
C GLY A 28 7.01 4.07 8.52
N SER A 29 6.78 3.68 7.28
CA SER A 29 7.47 2.55 6.66
C SER A 29 8.99 2.74 6.58
N ALA A 30 9.45 3.94 6.27
CA ALA A 30 10.88 4.22 6.14
C ALA A 30 11.60 4.49 7.49
N THR A 31 10.86 4.92 8.53
CA THR A 31 11.43 5.45 9.77
C THR A 31 11.15 4.58 10.98
N ASP A 32 9.92 4.11 11.15
CA ASP A 32 9.46 3.50 12.39
C ASP A 32 9.41 1.97 12.29
N LEU A 33 8.77 1.43 11.27
CA LEU A 33 8.51 -0.01 11.14
C LEU A 33 9.76 -0.89 11.14
N PRO A 34 10.91 -0.49 10.55
CA PRO A 34 12.11 -1.30 10.58
C PRO A 34 12.59 -1.64 12.00
N THR A 35 12.30 -0.79 12.96
CA THR A 35 12.68 -0.97 14.36
C THR A 35 11.50 -1.49 15.21
N LEU A 36 10.32 -0.88 15.05
CA LEU A 36 9.18 -1.18 15.91
C LEU A 36 8.62 -2.59 15.67
N THR A 37 8.49 -3.03 14.42
CA THR A 37 7.88 -4.34 14.15
C THR A 37 8.68 -5.49 14.76
N PRO A 38 10.02 -5.59 14.58
CA PRO A 38 10.81 -6.62 15.26
C PRO A 38 10.75 -6.53 16.81
N GLU A 39 10.72 -5.32 17.36
CA GLU A 39 10.63 -5.14 18.83
C GLU A 39 9.28 -5.62 19.38
N ILE A 40 8.19 -5.25 18.73
CA ILE A 40 6.84 -5.66 19.14
C ILE A 40 6.65 -7.18 18.97
N ALA A 41 7.21 -7.77 17.92
CA ALA A 41 7.13 -9.21 17.66
C ALA A 41 7.77 -10.08 18.73
N LYS A 42 8.62 -9.52 19.62
CA LYS A 42 9.16 -10.23 20.78
C LYS A 42 8.12 -10.54 21.84
N ASN A 43 7.02 -9.79 21.89
CA ASN A 43 6.03 -9.91 22.95
C ASN A 43 4.61 -10.16 22.43
N PHE A 44 4.31 -9.78 21.19
CA PHE A 44 2.97 -9.82 20.61
C PHE A 44 2.93 -10.47 19.24
N ASN A 45 1.81 -11.09 18.90
CA ASN A 45 1.49 -11.21 17.48
C ASN A 45 1.28 -9.80 16.93
N CYS A 46 1.78 -9.53 15.73
CA CYS A 46 1.71 -8.17 15.20
C CYS A 46 1.62 -8.14 13.67
N ILE A 47 1.15 -7.00 13.16
CA ILE A 47 0.99 -6.77 11.73
C ILE A 47 1.36 -5.34 11.39
N ASP A 48 2.03 -5.15 10.24
CA ASP A 48 2.36 -3.84 9.71
C ASP A 48 2.00 -3.67 8.23
N SER A 49 2.10 -2.42 7.77
CA SER A 49 1.91 -2.04 6.37
C SER A 49 3.21 -1.56 5.71
N PHE A 50 4.34 -2.21 5.99
CA PHE A 50 5.64 -1.85 5.43
C PHE A 50 5.63 -1.86 3.89
N ASP A 51 5.97 -0.74 3.26
CA ASP A 51 5.87 -0.55 1.81
C ASP A 51 7.17 -0.11 1.12
N THR A 52 8.29 -0.08 1.84
CA THR A 52 9.60 0.19 1.25
C THR A 52 10.09 -1.06 0.50
N HIS A 53 9.58 -1.25 -0.72
CA HIS A 53 9.70 -2.49 -1.51
C HIS A 53 11.11 -3.08 -1.55
N ALA A 54 12.14 -2.26 -1.77
CA ALA A 54 13.53 -2.73 -1.84
C ALA A 54 14.02 -3.39 -0.53
N ASN A 55 13.43 -3.04 0.61
CA ASN A 55 13.85 -3.48 1.93
C ASN A 55 12.92 -4.57 2.52
N ILE A 56 11.88 -4.98 1.83
CA ILE A 56 10.96 -6.03 2.32
C ILE A 56 11.70 -7.32 2.71
N PRO A 57 12.66 -7.85 1.93
CA PRO A 57 13.36 -9.07 2.33
C PRO A 57 14.15 -8.94 3.64
N VAL A 58 14.78 -7.80 3.86
CA VAL A 58 15.56 -7.54 5.10
C VAL A 58 14.60 -7.36 6.28
N HIS A 59 13.52 -6.61 6.10
CA HIS A 59 12.49 -6.41 7.12
C HIS A 59 11.86 -7.75 7.52
N PHE A 60 11.49 -8.58 6.53
CA PHE A 60 10.99 -9.94 6.77
C PHE A 60 11.93 -10.76 7.65
N ALA A 61 13.22 -10.81 7.30
CA ALA A 61 14.19 -11.61 8.03
C ALA A 61 14.34 -11.18 9.50
N ASN A 62 14.34 -9.87 9.75
CA ASN A 62 14.43 -9.31 11.10
C ASN A 62 13.19 -9.63 11.94
N VAL A 63 12.00 -9.47 11.35
CA VAL A 63 10.73 -9.77 12.03
C VAL A 63 10.56 -11.27 12.24
N ASP A 64 10.90 -12.08 11.26
CA ASP A 64 10.81 -13.55 11.34
C ASP A 64 11.65 -14.12 12.48
N LYS A 65 12.89 -13.64 12.59
CA LYS A 65 13.78 -14.03 13.70
C LYS A 65 13.15 -13.69 15.06
N ALA A 66 12.73 -12.44 15.25
CA ALA A 66 12.15 -12.00 16.51
C ALA A 66 10.86 -12.77 16.88
N ALA A 67 9.97 -12.96 15.91
CA ALA A 67 8.72 -13.66 16.11
C ALA A 67 8.92 -15.15 16.42
N LYS A 68 9.82 -15.84 15.72
CA LYS A 68 10.16 -17.26 15.98
C LYS A 68 10.74 -17.47 17.35
N GLU A 69 11.69 -16.65 17.76
CA GLU A 69 12.34 -16.73 19.07
C GLU A 69 11.32 -16.52 20.21
N ALA A 70 10.26 -15.75 19.98
CA ALA A 70 9.22 -15.45 20.94
C ALA A 70 7.98 -16.37 20.84
N GLY A 71 7.92 -17.30 19.88
CA GLY A 71 6.72 -18.12 19.65
C GLY A 71 5.51 -17.33 19.15
N LYS A 72 5.74 -16.17 18.54
CA LYS A 72 4.70 -15.27 18.00
C LYS A 72 4.54 -15.39 16.50
N THR A 73 3.41 -14.91 16.00
CA THR A 73 3.15 -14.78 14.56
C THR A 73 3.13 -13.30 14.20
N ALA A 74 4.00 -12.90 13.31
CA ALA A 74 4.03 -11.55 12.77
C ALA A 74 3.66 -11.56 11.29
N MET A 75 3.17 -10.44 10.79
CA MET A 75 2.89 -10.28 9.36
C MET A 75 3.32 -8.89 8.90
N ILE A 76 3.96 -8.83 7.75
CA ILE A 76 4.46 -7.57 7.21
C ILE A 76 3.89 -7.25 5.84
N SER A 77 4.01 -5.98 5.44
CA SER A 77 3.67 -5.51 4.10
C SER A 77 2.20 -5.76 3.73
N VAL A 78 1.30 -5.51 4.68
CA VAL A 78 -0.13 -5.73 4.53
C VAL A 78 -0.85 -4.42 4.24
N GLY A 79 -1.44 -4.36 3.06
CA GLY A 79 -2.26 -3.26 2.60
C GLY A 79 -2.91 -3.62 1.27
N TRP A 80 -3.23 -2.63 0.47
CA TRP A 80 -3.74 -2.93 -0.86
C TRP A 80 -2.60 -3.04 -1.91
N ASP A 81 -1.48 -2.29 -1.74
CA ASP A 81 -0.25 -2.46 -2.53
C ASP A 81 0.98 -1.92 -1.77
N PRO A 82 1.82 -2.80 -1.20
CA PRO A 82 1.77 -4.26 -1.22
C PRO A 82 0.60 -4.86 -0.43
N GLY A 83 0.23 -6.07 -0.78
CA GLY A 83 -0.84 -6.84 -0.14
C GLY A 83 -1.84 -7.40 -1.15
N MET A 84 -3.03 -6.80 -1.27
CA MET A 84 -4.08 -7.29 -2.19
C MET A 84 -3.61 -7.34 -3.64
N PHE A 85 -2.97 -6.28 -4.15
CA PHE A 85 -2.42 -6.28 -5.50
C PHE A 85 -1.27 -7.28 -5.67
N SER A 86 -0.52 -7.57 -4.61
CA SER A 86 0.52 -8.61 -4.64
C SER A 86 -0.10 -9.99 -4.87
N LEU A 87 -1.20 -10.33 -4.17
CA LEU A 87 -1.95 -11.56 -4.41
C LEU A 87 -2.54 -11.60 -5.81
N ASN A 88 -3.11 -10.50 -6.28
CA ASN A 88 -3.69 -10.43 -7.61
C ASN A 88 -2.64 -10.64 -8.71
N ARG A 89 -1.43 -10.09 -8.54
CA ARG A 89 -0.30 -10.39 -9.42
C ARG A 89 0.09 -11.86 -9.37
N LEU A 90 0.16 -12.46 -8.17
CA LEU A 90 0.48 -13.88 -8.00
C LEU A 90 -0.53 -14.77 -8.71
N TYR A 91 -1.82 -14.58 -8.48
CA TYR A 91 -2.88 -15.36 -9.14
C TYR A 91 -2.84 -15.18 -10.66
N ALA A 92 -2.72 -13.95 -11.12
CA ALA A 92 -2.67 -13.66 -12.55
C ALA A 92 -1.45 -14.32 -13.22
N ASN A 93 -0.29 -14.30 -12.59
CA ASN A 93 0.92 -14.97 -13.06
C ASN A 93 0.78 -16.48 -13.05
N ALA A 94 0.16 -17.08 -12.04
CA ALA A 94 -0.06 -18.50 -11.95
C ALA A 94 -1.02 -19.03 -13.05
N ILE A 95 -2.03 -18.23 -13.41
CA ILE A 95 -3.04 -18.59 -14.41
C ILE A 95 -2.54 -18.33 -15.84
N LEU A 96 -1.94 -17.16 -16.08
CA LEU A 96 -1.40 -16.78 -17.38
C LEU A 96 0.13 -16.64 -17.28
N ASN A 97 0.85 -17.75 -17.21
CA ASN A 97 2.31 -17.79 -17.07
C ASN A 97 3.04 -17.13 -18.26
N ASN A 98 2.46 -17.19 -19.46
CA ASN A 98 2.98 -16.49 -20.65
C ASN A 98 2.27 -15.14 -20.81
N GLY A 99 2.76 -14.14 -20.10
CA GLY A 99 2.13 -12.83 -20.09
C GLY A 99 2.99 -11.75 -19.42
N LYS A 100 2.45 -10.53 -19.34
CA LYS A 100 3.11 -9.37 -18.78
C LYS A 100 2.22 -8.64 -17.78
N ASP A 101 2.80 -8.22 -16.65
CA ASP A 101 2.10 -7.47 -15.61
C ASP A 101 2.28 -5.97 -15.78
N TYR A 102 1.20 -5.25 -15.55
CA TYR A 102 1.18 -3.80 -15.48
C TYR A 102 0.49 -3.37 -14.19
N THR A 103 1.07 -2.38 -13.52
CA THR A 103 0.43 -1.71 -12.40
C THR A 103 0.27 -0.24 -12.74
N PHE A 104 -0.97 0.24 -12.60
CA PHE A 104 -1.34 1.64 -12.73
C PHE A 104 -1.93 2.12 -11.41
N TRP A 105 -1.24 3.05 -10.74
CA TRP A 105 -1.73 3.66 -9.50
C TRP A 105 -2.47 4.96 -9.79
N GLY A 106 -3.56 5.19 -9.09
CA GLY A 106 -4.30 6.45 -9.13
C GLY A 106 -5.69 6.31 -9.81
N ARG A 107 -6.39 7.41 -10.00
CA ARG A 107 -6.00 8.74 -9.51
C ARG A 107 -6.00 8.75 -7.98
N GLY A 108 -4.89 9.13 -7.33
CA GLY A 108 -4.83 9.07 -5.88
C GLY A 108 -3.73 9.92 -5.26
N VAL A 109 -3.99 10.34 -4.02
CA VAL A 109 -3.08 11.15 -3.21
C VAL A 109 -1.95 10.29 -2.66
N SER A 110 -0.72 10.58 -3.06
CA SER A 110 0.47 10.01 -2.44
C SER A 110 0.89 10.86 -1.23
N GLN A 111 0.82 10.28 -0.04
CA GLN A 111 1.18 10.99 1.19
C GLN A 111 2.68 11.27 1.26
N GLY A 112 3.53 10.31 0.90
CA GLY A 112 4.98 10.50 0.90
C GLY A 112 5.45 11.59 -0.07
N HIS A 113 4.89 11.63 -1.28
CA HIS A 113 5.20 12.70 -2.25
C HIS A 113 4.65 14.06 -1.79
N SER A 114 3.46 14.08 -1.21
CA SER A 114 2.88 15.31 -0.63
C SER A 114 3.75 15.86 0.51
N ASP A 115 4.26 14.97 1.36
CA ASP A 115 5.17 15.34 2.45
C ASP A 115 6.50 15.87 1.92
N ALA A 116 7.07 15.25 0.90
CA ALA A 116 8.29 15.76 0.25
C ALA A 116 8.09 17.18 -0.30
N CYS A 117 6.95 17.48 -0.92
CA CYS A 117 6.62 18.85 -1.34
C CYS A 117 6.51 19.82 -0.16
N ARG A 118 5.88 19.41 0.95
CA ARG A 118 5.74 20.26 2.15
C ARG A 118 7.05 20.62 2.81
N ARG A 119 8.11 19.85 2.60
CA ARG A 119 9.45 20.14 3.15
C ARG A 119 10.22 21.20 2.36
N ILE A 120 9.74 21.60 1.19
CA ILE A 120 10.36 22.67 0.39
C ILE A 120 10.12 24.00 1.09
N GLU A 121 11.18 24.79 1.21
CA GLU A 121 11.09 26.12 1.82
C GLU A 121 10.09 27.01 1.07
N GLY A 122 9.20 27.65 1.81
CA GLY A 122 8.15 28.49 1.24
C GLY A 122 6.84 27.76 0.94
N VAL A 123 6.77 26.43 1.11
CA VAL A 123 5.53 25.66 1.02
C VAL A 123 4.84 25.60 2.37
N LEU A 124 3.53 25.88 2.42
CA LEU A 124 2.68 25.77 3.61
C LEU A 124 1.93 24.43 3.64
N ASP A 125 1.40 24.00 2.49
CA ASP A 125 0.72 22.72 2.35
C ASP A 125 0.86 22.23 0.90
N ALA A 126 0.74 20.92 0.71
CA ALA A 126 0.77 20.32 -0.61
C ALA A 126 -0.01 18.99 -0.65
N ARG A 127 -0.61 18.70 -1.81
CA ARG A 127 -1.17 17.40 -2.17
C ARG A 127 -0.66 17.00 -3.53
N GLN A 128 -0.11 15.81 -3.60
CA GLN A 128 0.36 15.24 -4.86
C GLN A 128 -0.55 14.07 -5.27
N TYR A 129 -0.98 14.09 -6.52
CA TYR A 129 -1.76 13.03 -7.14
C TYR A 129 -0.93 12.27 -8.15
N THR A 130 -0.94 10.94 -8.04
CA THR A 130 -0.49 10.05 -9.10
C THR A 130 -1.66 9.82 -10.04
N VAL A 131 -1.43 10.01 -11.34
CA VAL A 131 -2.46 9.89 -12.37
C VAL A 131 -1.97 8.94 -13.45
N PRO A 132 -2.65 7.81 -13.69
CA PRO A 132 -2.29 6.92 -14.79
C PRO A 132 -2.54 7.60 -16.13
N VAL A 133 -1.69 7.31 -17.12
CA VAL A 133 -1.85 7.79 -18.49
C VAL A 133 -2.95 6.96 -19.17
N PRO A 134 -4.09 7.56 -19.56
CA PRO A 134 -5.24 6.80 -20.04
C PRO A 134 -4.93 5.94 -21.25
N GLU A 135 -4.15 6.46 -22.21
CA GLU A 135 -3.78 5.74 -23.43
C GLU A 135 -2.93 4.50 -23.14
N ALA A 136 -2.07 4.55 -22.11
CA ALA A 136 -1.29 3.39 -21.68
C ALA A 136 -2.18 2.32 -21.04
N VAL A 137 -3.13 2.73 -20.21
CA VAL A 137 -4.11 1.83 -19.60
C VAL A 137 -4.94 1.12 -20.66
N GLU A 138 -5.50 1.87 -21.60
CA GLU A 138 -6.35 1.31 -22.66
C GLU A 138 -5.59 0.36 -23.60
N LYS A 139 -4.35 0.65 -23.96
CA LYS A 139 -3.51 -0.31 -24.71
C LYS A 139 -3.40 -1.65 -24.01
N VAL A 140 -3.13 -1.62 -22.72
CA VAL A 140 -2.98 -2.84 -21.91
C VAL A 140 -4.33 -3.57 -21.79
N ARG A 141 -5.42 -2.86 -21.57
CA ARG A 141 -6.78 -3.43 -21.53
C ARG A 141 -7.19 -4.09 -22.82
N ASN A 142 -6.69 -3.58 -23.94
CA ASN A 142 -6.90 -4.19 -25.26
C ASN A 142 -6.00 -5.41 -25.54
N GLY A 143 -5.25 -5.88 -24.54
CA GLY A 143 -4.38 -7.04 -24.65
C GLY A 143 -3.06 -6.76 -25.39
N GLU A 144 -2.70 -5.50 -25.55
CA GLU A 144 -1.38 -5.12 -26.04
C GLU A 144 -0.34 -5.26 -24.91
N ASN A 145 0.92 -5.55 -25.29
CA ASN A 145 2.05 -5.69 -24.38
C ASN A 145 3.10 -4.60 -24.58
N PRO A 146 2.76 -3.30 -24.45
CA PRO A 146 3.72 -2.23 -24.68
C PRO A 146 4.86 -2.24 -23.66
N GLU A 147 6.06 -1.89 -24.10
CA GLU A 147 7.11 -1.47 -23.18
C GLU A 147 6.82 -0.03 -22.75
N LEU A 148 6.61 0.16 -21.44
CA LEU A 148 6.24 1.44 -20.88
C LEU A 148 7.27 1.90 -19.85
N THR A 149 7.83 3.07 -20.06
CA THR A 149 8.63 3.77 -19.06
C THR A 149 7.74 4.29 -17.92
N THR A 150 8.35 4.67 -16.81
CA THR A 150 7.67 5.31 -15.68
C THR A 150 6.81 6.49 -16.13
N ARG A 151 7.38 7.37 -16.94
CA ARG A 151 6.74 8.57 -17.53
C ARG A 151 5.55 8.24 -18.44
N GLN A 152 5.63 7.15 -19.18
CA GLN A 152 4.54 6.70 -20.04
C GLN A 152 3.39 6.04 -19.27
N LYS A 153 3.64 5.55 -18.05
CA LYS A 153 2.61 4.94 -17.21
C LYS A 153 1.83 5.95 -16.36
N HIS A 154 2.54 6.95 -15.81
CA HIS A 154 1.94 7.88 -14.86
C HIS A 154 2.46 9.29 -15.06
N THR A 155 1.58 10.26 -14.79
CA THR A 155 1.93 11.66 -14.57
C THR A 155 1.77 12.02 -13.10
N ARG A 156 2.32 13.17 -12.70
CA ARG A 156 2.20 13.74 -11.36
C ARG A 156 1.48 15.08 -11.42
N VAL A 157 0.56 15.31 -10.51
CA VAL A 157 -0.09 16.61 -10.34
C VAL A 157 0.07 17.01 -8.88
N ALA A 158 0.73 18.13 -8.65
CA ALA A 158 0.95 18.69 -7.32
C ALA A 158 0.14 19.99 -7.16
N TYR A 159 -0.69 20.03 -6.13
CA TYR A 159 -1.35 21.25 -5.66
C TYR A 159 -0.58 21.78 -4.45
N VAL A 160 -0.19 23.06 -4.50
CA VAL A 160 0.74 23.64 -3.54
C VAL A 160 0.20 24.95 -3.01
N VAL A 161 0.15 25.08 -1.69
CA VAL A 161 -0.10 26.36 -1.01
C VAL A 161 1.26 26.96 -0.64
N ALA A 162 1.62 28.06 -1.29
CA ALA A 162 2.87 28.76 -1.02
C ALA A 162 2.68 29.88 0.00
N LYS A 163 3.73 30.19 0.76
CA LYS A 163 3.77 31.39 1.62
C LYS A 163 3.65 32.66 0.76
N GLU A 164 3.10 33.70 1.34
CA GLU A 164 3.06 35.00 0.69
C GLU A 164 4.51 35.46 0.36
N GLY A 165 4.70 35.95 -0.85
CA GLY A 165 6.02 36.36 -1.35
C GLY A 165 7.01 35.26 -1.68
N ALA A 166 6.63 34.00 -1.54
CA ALA A 166 7.51 32.88 -1.91
C ALA A 166 7.76 32.81 -3.43
N ASP A 167 8.98 32.44 -3.79
CA ASP A 167 9.38 32.21 -5.19
C ASP A 167 8.74 30.94 -5.74
N LYS A 168 7.57 31.09 -6.35
CA LYS A 168 6.81 29.99 -6.94
C LYS A 168 7.56 29.28 -8.06
N ALA A 169 8.36 30.00 -8.84
CA ALA A 169 9.14 29.41 -9.94
C ALA A 169 10.23 28.47 -9.40
N ARG A 170 10.91 28.88 -8.32
CA ARG A 170 11.88 28.03 -7.63
C ARG A 170 11.20 26.80 -7.04
N ILE A 171 10.09 26.95 -6.33
CA ILE A 171 9.33 25.83 -5.72
C ILE A 171 8.90 24.82 -6.81
N GLU A 172 8.33 25.31 -7.92
CA GLU A 172 7.93 24.45 -9.03
C GLU A 172 9.11 23.67 -9.61
N LYS A 173 10.24 24.33 -9.81
CA LYS A 173 11.47 23.71 -10.31
C LYS A 173 11.97 22.63 -9.34
N GLU A 174 12.06 22.94 -8.05
CA GLU A 174 12.50 21.99 -7.02
C GLU A 174 11.59 20.74 -6.96
N ILE A 175 10.27 20.92 -7.08
CA ILE A 175 9.34 19.80 -7.16
C ILE A 175 9.64 18.94 -8.39
N LYS A 176 9.67 19.52 -9.57
CA LYS A 176 9.83 18.79 -10.84
C LYS A 176 11.16 18.05 -10.96
N GLU A 177 12.23 18.61 -10.36
CA GLU A 177 13.58 18.03 -10.42
C GLU A 177 13.90 17.13 -9.21
N MET A 178 12.98 16.93 -8.27
CA MET A 178 13.22 16.16 -7.05
C MET A 178 13.50 14.70 -7.36
N PRO A 179 14.72 14.19 -7.05
CA PRO A 179 15.09 12.82 -7.31
C PRO A 179 14.22 11.82 -6.52
N ASN A 180 13.97 10.64 -7.09
CA ASN A 180 13.18 9.55 -6.51
C ASN A 180 11.67 9.85 -6.34
N TYR A 181 11.23 11.09 -6.53
CA TYR A 181 9.83 11.48 -6.36
C TYR A 181 9.19 11.98 -7.65
N PHE A 182 9.82 12.92 -8.36
CA PHE A 182 9.21 13.64 -9.47
C PHE A 182 10.04 13.65 -10.75
N ALA A 183 11.37 13.58 -10.67
CA ALA A 183 12.27 13.77 -11.81
C ALA A 183 12.00 12.81 -12.99
N ASP A 184 11.51 11.59 -12.70
CA ASP A 184 11.21 10.57 -13.71
C ASP A 184 9.78 10.69 -14.29
N TYR A 185 9.04 11.74 -13.95
CA TYR A 185 7.63 11.91 -14.34
C TYR A 185 7.37 13.25 -15.04
N ASP A 186 6.33 13.28 -15.85
CA ASP A 186 5.74 14.53 -16.28
C ASP A 186 4.91 15.09 -15.13
N THR A 187 5.37 16.23 -14.58
CA THR A 187 4.81 16.83 -13.39
C THR A 187 4.19 18.19 -13.69
N THR A 188 2.92 18.36 -13.31
CA THR A 188 2.23 19.65 -13.31
C THR A 188 2.11 20.16 -11.88
N VAL A 189 2.45 21.43 -11.66
CA VAL A 189 2.32 22.08 -10.35
C VAL A 189 1.29 23.21 -10.44
N HIS A 190 0.30 23.17 -9.56
CA HIS A 190 -0.71 24.21 -9.40
C HIS A 190 -0.54 24.90 -8.05
N PHE A 191 -0.38 26.21 -8.07
CA PHE A 191 -0.42 27.02 -6.84
C PHE A 191 -1.84 27.44 -6.58
N ILE A 192 -2.35 27.06 -5.40
CA ILE A 192 -3.73 27.30 -4.96
C ILE A 192 -3.75 27.96 -3.58
N THR A 193 -4.90 28.45 -3.16
CA THR A 193 -5.08 29.03 -1.81
C THR A 193 -5.27 27.92 -0.77
N LYS A 194 -5.18 28.29 0.51
CA LYS A 194 -5.44 27.33 1.60
C LYS A 194 -6.91 26.91 1.61
N GLU A 195 -7.83 27.82 1.30
CA GLU A 195 -9.26 27.57 1.22
C GLU A 195 -9.59 26.56 0.10
N GLU A 196 -8.95 26.69 -1.06
CA GLU A 196 -9.07 25.73 -2.15
C GLU A 196 -8.51 24.36 -1.77
N MET A 197 -7.34 24.34 -1.08
CA MET A 197 -6.75 23.09 -0.58
C MET A 197 -7.69 22.37 0.37
N ASP A 198 -8.29 23.08 1.31
CA ASP A 198 -9.18 22.52 2.32
C ASP A 198 -10.52 22.07 1.73
N ARG A 199 -11.05 22.80 0.75
CA ARG A 199 -12.30 22.47 0.08
C ARG A 199 -12.16 21.28 -0.88
N ASP A 200 -11.14 21.28 -1.73
CA ASP A 200 -11.06 20.41 -2.91
C ASP A 200 -10.07 19.23 -2.71
N HIS A 201 -9.16 19.34 -1.76
CA HIS A 201 -8.04 18.39 -1.58
C HIS A 201 -7.89 17.86 -0.14
N SER A 202 -8.93 17.97 0.70
CA SER A 202 -8.91 17.47 2.08
C SER A 202 -8.99 15.95 2.18
N GLY A 203 -9.58 15.30 1.19
CA GLY A 203 -9.69 13.84 1.13
C GLY A 203 -8.37 13.15 0.78
N LEU A 204 -8.33 11.85 1.04
CA LEU A 204 -7.18 10.98 0.71
C LEU A 204 -7.62 9.84 -0.23
N PRO A 205 -8.26 10.14 -1.38
CA PRO A 205 -8.64 9.11 -2.32
C PRO A 205 -7.41 8.46 -2.94
N HIS A 206 -7.52 7.17 -3.26
CA HIS A 206 -6.51 6.45 -4.00
C HIS A 206 -7.13 5.29 -4.80
N GLY A 207 -6.29 4.38 -5.25
CA GLY A 207 -6.66 3.18 -5.96
C GLY A 207 -5.72 2.91 -7.12
N GLY A 208 -6.18 2.12 -8.04
CA GLY A 208 -5.43 1.74 -9.23
C GLY A 208 -5.90 0.41 -9.79
N SER A 209 -5.10 -0.13 -10.69
CA SER A 209 -5.33 -1.46 -11.27
C SER A 209 -4.04 -2.24 -11.46
N VAL A 210 -4.16 -3.56 -11.29
CA VAL A 210 -3.17 -4.53 -11.74
C VAL A 210 -3.77 -5.25 -12.92
N ILE A 211 -3.10 -5.20 -14.06
CA ILE A 211 -3.55 -5.79 -15.31
C ILE A 211 -2.47 -6.76 -15.78
N ARG A 212 -2.87 -8.00 -16.02
CA ARG A 212 -2.04 -8.98 -16.69
C ARG A 212 -2.63 -9.30 -18.05
N THR A 213 -1.83 -9.14 -19.07
CA THR A 213 -2.12 -9.63 -20.41
C THR A 213 -1.35 -10.92 -20.65
N GLY A 214 -1.92 -11.85 -21.35
CA GLY A 214 -1.26 -13.11 -21.64
C GLY A 214 -1.97 -13.89 -22.73
N VAL A 215 -1.39 -15.03 -23.07
CA VAL A 215 -1.90 -15.90 -24.15
C VAL A 215 -2.00 -17.34 -23.66
N THR A 216 -2.93 -18.09 -24.26
CA THR A 216 -3.04 -19.54 -24.16
C THR A 216 -3.16 -20.14 -25.54
N GLY A 217 -3.10 -21.49 -25.62
CA GLY A 217 -3.01 -22.23 -26.87
C GLY A 217 -1.57 -22.61 -27.20
N PHE A 218 -1.39 -23.59 -28.07
CA PHE A 218 -0.05 -24.11 -28.41
C PHE A 218 0.84 -23.09 -29.12
N GLU A 219 0.25 -22.19 -29.90
CA GLU A 219 0.92 -21.11 -30.62
C GLU A 219 0.63 -19.73 -30.02
N GLY A 220 -0.06 -19.66 -28.86
CA GLY A 220 -0.42 -18.41 -28.22
C GLY A 220 -1.57 -17.68 -28.93
N GLU A 221 -2.46 -18.41 -29.57
CA GLU A 221 -3.52 -17.88 -30.43
C GLU A 221 -4.68 -17.23 -29.67
N HIS A 222 -4.83 -17.55 -28.37
CA HIS A 222 -5.90 -16.98 -27.53
C HIS A 222 -5.33 -15.91 -26.60
N LYS A 223 -5.78 -14.66 -26.76
CA LYS A 223 -5.39 -13.54 -25.91
C LYS A 223 -6.33 -13.39 -24.72
N HIS A 224 -5.76 -13.11 -23.56
CA HIS A 224 -6.50 -12.90 -22.31
C HIS A 224 -6.00 -11.66 -21.57
N VAL A 225 -6.91 -11.03 -20.84
CA VAL A 225 -6.62 -9.94 -19.91
C VAL A 225 -7.28 -10.23 -18.58
N ILE A 226 -6.50 -10.17 -17.49
CA ILE A 226 -7.00 -10.21 -16.12
C ILE A 226 -6.77 -8.83 -15.52
N GLU A 227 -7.82 -8.19 -15.04
CA GLU A 227 -7.73 -6.89 -14.37
C GLU A 227 -8.36 -6.95 -12.99
N TYR A 228 -7.63 -6.44 -12.00
CA TYR A 228 -8.12 -6.15 -10.65
C TYR A 228 -7.99 -4.66 -10.39
N SER A 229 -9.08 -4.02 -10.00
CA SER A 229 -9.13 -2.59 -9.78
C SER A 229 -9.63 -2.24 -8.40
N LEU A 230 -9.07 -1.18 -7.82
CA LEU A 230 -9.54 -0.56 -6.58
C LEU A 230 -9.82 0.92 -6.80
N LYS A 231 -10.95 1.37 -6.25
CA LYS A 231 -11.31 2.78 -6.15
C LYS A 231 -11.62 3.07 -4.68
N LEU A 232 -10.75 3.84 -4.05
CA LEU A 232 -10.77 4.09 -2.60
C LEU A 232 -11.05 5.56 -2.34
N ASP A 233 -12.11 5.85 -1.59
CA ASP A 233 -12.41 7.22 -1.14
C ASP A 233 -11.46 7.64 -0.01
N SER A 234 -10.99 6.69 0.79
CA SER A 234 -10.02 6.90 1.86
C SER A 234 -8.99 5.77 1.86
N ASN A 235 -7.77 6.07 1.42
CA ASN A 235 -6.65 5.12 1.46
C ASN A 235 -6.36 4.60 2.88
N PRO A 236 -6.21 5.45 3.90
CA PRO A 236 -5.87 4.96 5.24
C PRO A 236 -6.97 4.10 5.87
N GLU A 237 -8.24 4.44 5.68
CA GLU A 237 -9.35 3.63 6.22
C GLU A 237 -9.46 2.26 5.54
N PHE A 238 -9.28 2.22 4.23
CA PHE A 238 -9.27 0.95 3.50
C PHE A 238 -8.08 0.08 3.92
N THR A 239 -6.88 0.65 4.02
CA THR A 239 -5.70 -0.06 4.51
C THR A 239 -5.92 -0.59 5.93
N GLY A 240 -6.54 0.21 6.81
CA GLY A 240 -6.94 -0.23 8.15
C GLY A 240 -7.88 -1.43 8.13
N ALA A 241 -8.85 -1.47 7.22
CA ALA A 241 -9.75 -2.61 7.05
C ALA A 241 -9.01 -3.87 6.57
N VAL A 242 -8.05 -3.72 5.66
CA VAL A 242 -7.18 -4.84 5.21
C VAL A 242 -6.35 -5.36 6.37
N LEU A 243 -5.69 -4.47 7.13
CA LEU A 243 -4.91 -4.85 8.31
C LEU A 243 -5.76 -5.61 9.35
N ALA A 244 -6.99 -5.16 9.61
CA ALA A 244 -7.90 -5.83 10.55
C ALA A 244 -8.29 -7.25 10.08
N ALA A 245 -8.50 -7.44 8.77
CA ALA A 245 -8.79 -8.78 8.22
C ALA A 245 -7.60 -9.73 8.39
N TYR A 246 -6.39 -9.27 8.10
CA TYR A 246 -5.19 -10.09 8.25
C TYR A 246 -4.75 -10.25 9.71
N ALA A 247 -5.03 -9.30 10.61
CA ALA A 247 -4.83 -9.46 12.04
C ALA A 247 -5.62 -10.65 12.58
N ARG A 248 -6.89 -10.81 12.14
CA ARG A 248 -7.69 -12.00 12.46
C ARG A 248 -7.02 -13.30 11.99
N ALA A 249 -6.45 -13.29 10.79
CA ALA A 249 -5.77 -14.45 10.23
C ALA A 249 -4.54 -14.86 11.05
N ILE A 250 -3.69 -13.91 11.44
CA ILE A 250 -2.48 -14.25 12.24
C ILE A 250 -2.82 -14.68 13.67
N HIS A 251 -3.90 -14.16 14.26
CA HIS A 251 -4.39 -14.65 15.54
C HIS A 251 -4.76 -16.14 15.45
N ARG A 252 -5.53 -16.52 14.43
CA ARG A 252 -5.90 -17.93 14.17
C ARG A 252 -4.67 -18.81 13.95
N LEU A 253 -3.76 -18.40 13.09
CA LEU A 253 -2.52 -19.13 12.81
C LEU A 253 -1.67 -19.33 14.07
N ASN A 254 -1.53 -18.31 14.90
CA ASN A 254 -0.79 -18.44 16.16
C ASN A 254 -1.47 -19.43 17.12
N SER A 255 -2.80 -19.41 17.20
CA SER A 255 -3.59 -20.37 17.99
C SER A 255 -3.41 -21.82 17.51
N GLU A 256 -3.05 -22.03 16.25
CA GLU A 256 -2.72 -23.33 15.64
C GLU A 256 -1.22 -23.68 15.79
N GLY A 257 -0.44 -22.87 16.50
CA GLY A 257 1.00 -23.09 16.74
C GLY A 257 1.91 -22.64 15.60
N VAL A 258 1.39 -21.93 14.59
CA VAL A 258 2.21 -21.33 13.54
C VAL A 258 2.92 -20.10 14.06
N THR A 259 4.23 -20.01 13.90
CA THR A 259 5.07 -18.90 14.38
C THR A 259 5.91 -18.30 13.27
N GLY A 260 6.57 -17.19 13.56
CA GLY A 260 7.44 -16.48 12.62
C GLY A 260 6.70 -15.45 11.77
N CYS A 261 7.43 -14.83 10.84
CA CYS A 261 6.88 -13.82 9.95
C CYS A 261 6.14 -14.44 8.76
N LYS A 262 5.04 -13.79 8.38
CA LYS A 262 4.20 -14.14 7.24
C LYS A 262 4.02 -12.93 6.32
N THR A 263 3.62 -13.21 5.11
CA THR A 263 3.14 -12.24 4.12
C THR A 263 1.74 -12.62 3.66
N VAL A 264 1.13 -11.82 2.80
CA VAL A 264 -0.18 -12.15 2.21
C VAL A 264 -0.16 -13.48 1.43
N PHE A 265 1.01 -13.95 1.01
CA PHE A 265 1.16 -15.20 0.26
C PHE A 265 1.03 -16.45 1.12
N ASP A 266 1.16 -16.31 2.43
CA ASP A 266 1.16 -17.41 3.39
C ASP A 266 -0.22 -17.67 4.01
N ILE A 267 -1.24 -16.86 3.66
CA ILE A 267 -2.54 -16.86 4.29
C ILE A 267 -3.58 -17.51 3.38
N ALA A 268 -4.17 -18.62 3.82
CA ALA A 268 -5.34 -19.17 3.14
C ALA A 268 -6.54 -18.20 3.30
N PRO A 269 -7.28 -17.90 2.19
CA PRO A 269 -8.36 -16.90 2.21
C PRO A 269 -9.41 -17.11 3.31
N ALA A 270 -9.69 -18.35 3.69
CA ALA A 270 -10.65 -18.68 4.74
C ALA A 270 -10.29 -18.09 6.13
N TYR A 271 -9.01 -17.82 6.39
CA TYR A 271 -8.60 -17.18 7.64
C TYR A 271 -8.99 -15.71 7.75
N LEU A 272 -9.27 -15.04 6.63
CA LEU A 272 -9.54 -13.60 6.57
C LEU A 272 -10.96 -13.24 7.00
N ILE A 273 -11.91 -14.16 6.89
CA ILE A 273 -13.33 -13.90 7.11
C ILE A 273 -13.83 -14.58 8.38
N ASN A 274 -14.81 -13.95 9.03
CA ASN A 274 -15.51 -14.54 10.18
C ASN A 274 -16.81 -15.23 9.68
N MET A 275 -16.63 -16.37 9.03
CA MET A 275 -17.70 -17.17 8.45
C MET A 275 -17.35 -18.65 8.60
N SER A 276 -18.33 -19.52 8.79
CA SER A 276 -18.09 -20.97 8.81
C SER A 276 -17.70 -21.48 7.44
N ASP A 277 -17.02 -22.62 7.39
CA ASP A 277 -16.66 -23.28 6.12
C ASP A 277 -17.91 -23.64 5.30
N GLU A 278 -19.00 -24.00 5.97
CA GLU A 278 -20.27 -24.32 5.34
C GLU A 278 -20.88 -23.07 4.68
N ASP A 279 -20.93 -21.96 5.41
CA ASP A 279 -21.44 -20.68 4.88
C ASP A 279 -20.58 -20.15 3.75
N MET A 280 -19.25 -20.27 3.87
CA MET A 280 -18.36 -19.89 2.76
C MET A 280 -18.66 -20.66 1.48
N ARG A 281 -18.82 -21.98 1.60
CA ARG A 281 -19.20 -22.81 0.44
C ARG A 281 -20.58 -22.49 -0.11
N ALA A 282 -21.51 -22.16 0.76
CA ALA A 282 -22.89 -21.85 0.35
C ALA A 282 -23.06 -20.48 -0.31
N HIS A 283 -22.24 -19.49 0.08
CA HIS A 283 -22.47 -18.10 -0.31
C HIS A 283 -21.36 -17.49 -1.17
N LEU A 284 -20.15 -18.10 -1.21
CA LEU A 284 -19.01 -17.54 -1.94
C LEU A 284 -18.51 -18.44 -3.09
N LEU A 285 -19.00 -19.67 -3.17
CA LEU A 285 -18.82 -20.55 -4.35
C LEU A 285 -20.08 -20.58 -5.21
#